data_f132f7137f4357c607a0655a78075371
#
_entry.id   f132f7137f4357c607a0655a78075371
#
_cell.length_a   1.000
_cell.length_b   1.000
_cell.length_c   1.000
_cell.angle_alpha   90.00
_cell.angle_beta   90.00
_cell.angle_gamma   90.00
#
_symmetry.space_group_name_H-M   'P 1'
#
loop_
_entity.id
_entity.type
_entity.pdbx_description
1 polymer ?
#
loop_
_entity_poly.entity_id
_entity_poly.type
_entity_poly.pdbx_seq_one_letter_code
_entity_poly.pdbx_strand_id
1 'polypeptide(L)'
;IYHITTSISPENAPKGTNTWLSKDATMDVAIAREVFTFLCDMGRRFHASSAEMERWNAILQKLPAYRINNDGALAEWVDPAYPDIYNHRHNSHLYPVFPGIDLVGPDADPALQKAAKVALDKRFGFDTSSAHGLIHLALQAARLGDADKVRQNIERFSKRNYLYDGLITSHEPGRAIFNLDAILSFPRLLMEMLVFTKSGYIEFLPAWPVGFPDGSLKGMRIYGGHTLDICWKAGRLESFTIHAVADETLEWAHDGMKECLELKKDKPFQWRRQAVGAQMQ
;
A
#
# COMPACT_ATOMS: atom_id res chain seq x y z
N ILE A 1 -23.38 -14.72 4.60
CA ILE A 1 -22.20 -14.29 3.83
C ILE A 1 -22.68 -14.06 2.40
N TYR A 2 -22.25 -12.96 1.79
CA TYR A 2 -22.40 -12.71 0.36
C TYR A 2 -21.14 -13.22 -0.36
N HIS A 3 -21.34 -13.80 -1.52
CA HIS A 3 -20.25 -14.29 -2.36
C HIS A 3 -20.17 -13.50 -3.65
N ILE A 4 -18.96 -13.29 -4.13
CA ILE A 4 -18.70 -12.66 -5.42
C ILE A 4 -18.49 -13.79 -6.44
N THR A 5 -19.42 -13.93 -7.38
CA THR A 5 -19.36 -14.89 -8.49
C THR A 5 -19.89 -14.21 -9.75
N THR A 6 -19.25 -14.28 -10.87
CA THR A 6 -17.97 -14.89 -11.18
C THR A 6 -16.86 -13.96 -10.74
N SER A 7 -15.81 -14.49 -10.14
CA SER A 7 -14.66 -13.73 -9.62
C SER A 7 -13.39 -14.20 -10.31
N ILE A 8 -12.43 -13.29 -10.48
CA ILE A 8 -11.13 -13.57 -11.11
C ILE A 8 -10.03 -12.90 -10.30
N SER A 9 -8.95 -13.65 -9.99
CA SER A 9 -7.70 -13.02 -9.57
C SER A 9 -6.84 -12.79 -10.81
N PRO A 10 -6.80 -11.58 -11.38
CA PRO A 10 -6.11 -11.34 -12.65
C PRO A 10 -4.59 -11.50 -12.51
N GLU A 11 -3.97 -12.18 -13.41
CA GLU A 11 -4.43 -13.13 -14.43
C GLU A 11 -4.08 -14.55 -14.00
N ASN A 12 -4.33 -14.91 -12.74
CA ASN A 12 -3.94 -16.18 -12.14
C ASN A 12 -5.12 -17.15 -12.10
N ALA A 13 -4.83 -18.45 -12.17
CA ALA A 13 -5.77 -19.53 -12.02
C ALA A 13 -5.50 -20.32 -10.74
N PRO A 14 -6.49 -20.85 -10.03
CA PRO A 14 -6.27 -21.74 -8.92
C PRO A 14 -5.49 -23.00 -9.35
N LYS A 15 -4.61 -23.49 -8.49
CA LYS A 15 -3.80 -24.67 -8.79
C LYS A 15 -4.67 -25.87 -9.17
N GLY A 16 -4.31 -26.49 -10.30
CA GLY A 16 -5.02 -27.68 -10.80
C GLY A 16 -6.31 -27.37 -11.57
N THR A 17 -6.61 -26.11 -11.84
CA THR A 17 -7.72 -25.71 -12.72
C THR A 17 -7.19 -25.21 -14.06
N ASN A 18 -8.05 -25.30 -15.09
CA ASN A 18 -7.78 -24.75 -16.42
C ASN A 18 -8.61 -23.49 -16.68
N THR A 19 -9.08 -22.83 -15.64
CA THR A 19 -9.91 -21.64 -15.76
C THR A 19 -9.49 -20.59 -14.74
N TRP A 20 -9.57 -19.33 -15.13
CA TRP A 20 -9.42 -18.18 -14.23
C TRP A 20 -10.69 -17.89 -13.43
N LEU A 21 -11.83 -18.48 -13.84
CA LEU A 21 -13.09 -18.25 -13.17
C LEU A 21 -13.11 -18.94 -11.82
N SER A 22 -13.44 -18.17 -10.81
CA SER A 22 -13.45 -18.60 -9.41
C SER A 22 -14.60 -17.93 -8.65
N LYS A 23 -14.56 -18.07 -7.35
CA LYS A 23 -15.45 -17.39 -6.41
C LYS A 23 -14.58 -16.69 -5.36
N ASP A 24 -14.97 -15.49 -4.99
CA ASP A 24 -14.36 -14.73 -3.89
C ASP A 24 -12.82 -14.60 -4.01
N ALA A 25 -12.33 -14.14 -5.17
CA ALA A 25 -10.95 -13.70 -5.27
C ALA A 25 -10.69 -12.59 -4.25
N THR A 26 -9.60 -12.68 -3.53
CA THR A 26 -9.26 -11.74 -2.44
C THR A 26 -9.25 -10.29 -2.92
N MET A 27 -8.81 -10.04 -4.15
CA MET A 27 -8.86 -8.71 -4.75
C MET A 27 -10.29 -8.18 -4.88
N ASP A 28 -11.23 -8.98 -5.38
CA ASP A 28 -12.61 -8.55 -5.55
C ASP A 28 -13.30 -8.29 -4.21
N VAL A 29 -13.02 -9.14 -3.22
CA VAL A 29 -13.49 -8.92 -1.84
C VAL A 29 -12.93 -7.63 -1.25
N ALA A 30 -11.65 -7.35 -1.47
CA ALA A 30 -11.00 -6.13 -1.00
C ALA A 30 -11.58 -4.88 -1.67
N ILE A 31 -11.78 -4.90 -2.99
CA ILE A 31 -12.41 -3.80 -3.73
C ILE A 31 -13.84 -3.57 -3.23
N ALA A 32 -14.62 -4.62 -3.06
CA ALA A 32 -15.98 -4.50 -2.54
C ALA A 32 -15.99 -3.89 -1.13
N ARG A 33 -15.07 -4.31 -0.27
CA ARG A 33 -14.90 -3.76 1.08
C ARG A 33 -14.53 -2.28 1.05
N GLU A 34 -13.57 -1.91 0.23
CA GLU A 34 -13.17 -0.50 0.04
C GLU A 34 -14.33 0.36 -0.46
N VAL A 35 -15.06 -0.10 -1.49
CA VAL A 35 -16.20 0.65 -2.05
C VAL A 35 -17.29 0.86 -1.01
N PHE A 36 -17.70 -0.19 -0.28
CA PHE A 36 -18.78 -0.05 0.69
C PHE A 36 -18.34 0.72 1.95
N THR A 37 -17.08 0.63 2.36
CA THR A 37 -16.52 1.49 3.41
C THR A 37 -16.57 2.96 2.97
N PHE A 38 -16.11 3.25 1.76
CA PHE A 38 -16.16 4.59 1.19
C PHE A 38 -17.59 5.13 1.08
N LEU A 39 -18.54 4.31 0.62
CA LEU A 39 -19.96 4.69 0.55
C LEU A 39 -20.53 5.03 1.94
N CYS A 40 -20.19 4.24 2.96
CA CYS A 40 -20.61 4.51 4.33
C CYS A 40 -20.00 5.83 4.86
N ASP A 41 -18.73 6.10 4.57
CA ASP A 41 -18.05 7.32 4.99
C ASP A 41 -18.64 8.57 4.29
N MET A 42 -18.79 8.48 2.98
CA MET A 42 -19.40 9.56 2.19
C MET A 42 -20.87 9.73 2.52
N GLY A 43 -21.61 8.65 2.75
CA GLY A 43 -23.00 8.71 3.17
C GLY A 43 -23.19 9.47 4.47
N ARG A 44 -22.33 9.25 5.46
CA ARG A 44 -22.33 10.06 6.70
C ARG A 44 -22.05 11.53 6.42
N ARG A 45 -21.08 11.84 5.57
CA ARG A 45 -20.66 13.20 5.25
C ARG A 45 -21.69 13.98 4.44
N PHE A 46 -22.37 13.31 3.51
CA PHE A 46 -23.33 13.92 2.58
C PHE A 46 -24.79 13.59 2.90
N HIS A 47 -25.07 13.08 4.11
CA HIS A 47 -26.42 12.83 4.62
C HIS A 47 -27.24 11.88 3.73
N ALA A 48 -26.66 10.75 3.31
CA ALA A 48 -27.39 9.68 2.64
C ALA A 48 -28.57 9.20 3.51
N SER A 49 -29.58 8.66 2.87
CA SER A 49 -30.77 8.13 3.57
C SER A 49 -30.42 6.98 4.52
N SER A 50 -31.17 6.81 5.60
CA SER A 50 -30.99 5.69 6.53
C SER A 50 -31.07 4.34 5.82
N ALA A 51 -31.97 4.19 4.85
CA ALA A 51 -32.11 2.95 4.07
C ALA A 51 -30.87 2.63 3.24
N GLU A 52 -30.23 3.63 2.62
CA GLU A 52 -28.95 3.45 1.90
C GLU A 52 -27.83 3.07 2.86
N MET A 53 -27.70 3.76 3.98
CA MET A 53 -26.71 3.46 5.01
C MET A 53 -26.85 2.06 5.57
N GLU A 54 -28.06 1.63 5.88
CA GLU A 54 -28.36 0.28 6.35
C GLU A 54 -27.98 -0.78 5.30
N ARG A 55 -28.32 -0.53 4.03
CA ARG A 55 -28.01 -1.44 2.91
C ARG A 55 -26.51 -1.60 2.75
N TRP A 56 -25.73 -0.50 2.71
CA TRP A 56 -24.27 -0.57 2.53
C TRP A 56 -23.57 -1.25 3.70
N ASN A 57 -23.97 -0.92 4.95
CA ASN A 57 -23.46 -1.58 6.13
C ASN A 57 -23.80 -3.08 6.16
N ALA A 58 -25.01 -3.47 5.76
CA ALA A 58 -25.40 -4.88 5.70
C ALA A 58 -24.59 -5.66 4.67
N ILE A 59 -24.23 -5.04 3.54
CA ILE A 59 -23.34 -5.67 2.55
C ILE A 59 -21.94 -5.82 3.14
N LEU A 60 -21.37 -4.75 3.69
CA LEU A 60 -20.02 -4.74 4.26
C LEU A 60 -19.85 -5.83 5.34
N GLN A 61 -20.83 -5.98 6.24
CA GLN A 61 -20.82 -6.99 7.29
C GLN A 61 -20.94 -8.44 6.76
N LYS A 62 -21.50 -8.63 5.56
CA LYS A 62 -21.70 -9.95 4.96
C LYS A 62 -20.64 -10.34 3.93
N LEU A 63 -19.67 -9.44 3.63
CA LEU A 63 -18.53 -9.79 2.80
C LEU A 63 -17.69 -10.89 3.47
N PRO A 64 -17.09 -11.80 2.69
CA PRO A 64 -16.21 -12.82 3.24
C PRO A 64 -15.01 -12.19 3.97
N ALA A 65 -14.53 -12.84 5.03
CA ALA A 65 -13.28 -12.47 5.67
C ALA A 65 -12.08 -12.90 4.82
N TYR A 66 -10.98 -12.17 4.87
CA TYR A 66 -9.73 -12.62 4.28
C TYR A 66 -9.25 -13.94 4.92
N ARG A 67 -8.66 -14.79 4.11
CA ARG A 67 -8.17 -16.11 4.55
C ARG A 67 -6.66 -16.14 4.61
N ILE A 68 -6.13 -16.74 5.67
CA ILE A 68 -4.74 -17.16 5.76
C ILE A 68 -4.69 -18.63 5.32
N ASN A 69 -3.86 -18.95 4.35
CA ASN A 69 -3.72 -20.31 3.85
C ASN A 69 -2.78 -21.17 4.71
N ASN A 70 -2.63 -22.44 4.37
CA ASN A 70 -1.80 -23.38 5.13
C ASN A 70 -0.31 -23.04 5.15
N ASP A 71 0.15 -22.20 4.23
CA ASP A 71 1.52 -21.69 4.20
C ASP A 71 1.72 -20.44 5.07
N GLY A 72 0.68 -19.97 5.74
CA GLY A 72 0.68 -18.74 6.52
C GLY A 72 0.60 -17.46 5.67
N ALA A 73 0.33 -17.58 4.38
CA ALA A 73 0.20 -16.46 3.46
C ALA A 73 -1.25 -15.97 3.37
N LEU A 74 -1.44 -14.69 3.07
CA LEU A 74 -2.74 -14.19 2.62
C LEU A 74 -3.13 -14.93 1.34
N ALA A 75 -4.27 -15.61 1.40
CA ALA A 75 -4.73 -16.44 0.31
C ALA A 75 -5.20 -15.62 -0.89
N GLU A 76 -4.96 -16.11 -2.09
CA GLU A 76 -5.40 -15.47 -3.33
C GLU A 76 -6.90 -15.62 -3.56
N TRP A 77 -7.48 -16.69 -3.01
CA TRP A 77 -8.93 -16.92 -2.98
C TRP A 77 -9.39 -17.18 -1.55
N VAL A 78 -10.50 -16.58 -1.18
CA VAL A 78 -11.08 -16.77 0.16
C VAL A 78 -11.61 -18.19 0.34
N ASP A 79 -12.18 -18.78 -0.70
CA ASP A 79 -12.67 -20.14 -0.65
C ASP A 79 -11.50 -21.15 -0.65
N PRO A 80 -11.40 -22.02 0.37
CA PRO A 80 -10.31 -23.00 0.48
C PRO A 80 -10.31 -24.06 -0.62
N ALA A 81 -11.39 -24.19 -1.38
CA ALA A 81 -11.44 -25.08 -2.55
C ALA A 81 -10.52 -24.62 -3.69
N TYR A 82 -10.04 -23.36 -3.64
CA TYR A 82 -9.11 -22.81 -4.62
C TYR A 82 -7.70 -22.71 -4.03
N PRO A 83 -6.78 -23.66 -4.33
CA PRO A 83 -5.41 -23.61 -3.85
C PRO A 83 -4.59 -22.54 -4.55
N ASP A 84 -3.73 -21.89 -3.79
CA ASP A 84 -2.86 -20.80 -4.28
C ASP A 84 -1.72 -21.32 -5.18
N ILE A 85 -1.32 -20.47 -6.14
CA ILE A 85 -0.10 -20.59 -6.93
C ILE A 85 0.71 -19.31 -6.76
N TYR A 86 1.97 -19.43 -6.34
CA TYR A 86 2.83 -18.25 -6.12
C TYR A 86 3.66 -17.86 -7.34
N ASN A 87 3.89 -18.78 -8.26
CA ASN A 87 4.64 -18.50 -9.49
C ASN A 87 3.78 -17.77 -10.52
N HIS A 88 3.61 -16.48 -10.29
CA HIS A 88 2.84 -15.61 -11.18
C HIS A 88 3.33 -14.17 -11.09
N ARG A 89 3.32 -13.44 -12.23
CA ARG A 89 3.78 -12.03 -12.32
C ARG A 89 2.84 -11.03 -11.66
N HIS A 90 1.56 -11.38 -11.49
CA HIS A 90 0.57 -10.56 -10.80
C HIS A 90 0.46 -10.95 -9.34
N ASN A 91 0.14 -9.99 -8.50
CA ASN A 91 -0.01 -10.11 -7.06
C ASN A 91 -1.33 -9.49 -6.57
N SER A 92 -2.38 -9.75 -7.31
CA SER A 92 -3.73 -9.16 -7.14
C SER A 92 -4.30 -9.36 -5.74
N HIS A 93 -4.01 -10.50 -5.09
CA HIS A 93 -4.43 -10.78 -3.70
C HIS A 93 -3.80 -9.84 -2.66
N LEU A 94 -2.74 -9.12 -3.02
CA LEU A 94 -2.16 -8.07 -2.19
C LEU A 94 -2.80 -6.68 -2.41
N TYR A 95 -3.91 -6.61 -3.15
CA TYR A 95 -4.71 -5.40 -3.28
C TYR A 95 -5.03 -4.73 -1.93
N PRO A 96 -5.42 -5.45 -0.86
CA PRO A 96 -5.71 -4.81 0.42
C PRO A 96 -4.50 -4.17 1.11
N VAL A 97 -3.29 -4.39 0.58
CA VAL A 97 -2.06 -3.68 0.97
C VAL A 97 -1.82 -2.47 0.05
N PHE A 98 -1.83 -2.70 -1.27
CA PHE A 98 -1.71 -1.66 -2.29
C PHE A 98 -2.44 -2.11 -3.58
N PRO A 99 -3.29 -1.26 -4.17
CA PRO A 99 -3.61 0.14 -3.82
C PRO A 99 -4.55 0.32 -2.62
N GLY A 100 -5.29 -0.70 -2.21
CA GLY A 100 -6.13 -0.67 -1.01
C GLY A 100 -5.34 -0.40 0.28
N ILE A 101 -6.03 -0.25 1.39
CA ILE A 101 -5.44 0.14 2.69
C ILE A 101 -5.91 -0.72 3.86
N ASP A 102 -6.72 -1.76 3.62
CA ASP A 102 -7.33 -2.57 4.69
C ASP A 102 -6.30 -3.25 5.61
N LEU A 103 -5.16 -3.64 5.03
CA LEU A 103 -4.11 -4.36 5.75
C LEU A 103 -2.88 -3.49 6.04
N VAL A 104 -3.06 -2.15 6.11
CA VAL A 104 -1.96 -1.21 6.35
C VAL A 104 -2.33 -0.21 7.44
N GLY A 105 -1.34 0.17 8.26
CA GLY A 105 -1.50 1.12 9.34
C GLY A 105 -1.96 0.47 10.65
N PRO A 106 -2.26 1.30 11.67
CA PRO A 106 -2.46 0.82 13.04
C PRO A 106 -3.75 0.01 13.27
N ASP A 107 -4.77 0.21 12.43
CA ASP A 107 -6.07 -0.46 12.58
C ASP A 107 -6.14 -1.81 11.86
N ALA A 108 -5.10 -2.16 11.08
CA ALA A 108 -5.07 -3.41 10.35
C ALA A 108 -4.87 -4.60 11.29
N ASP A 109 -5.53 -5.73 10.99
CA ASP A 109 -5.34 -6.98 11.75
C ASP A 109 -3.88 -7.44 11.65
N PRO A 110 -3.15 -7.56 12.77
CA PRO A 110 -1.73 -7.94 12.76
C PRO A 110 -1.47 -9.34 12.17
N ALA A 111 -2.41 -10.28 12.31
CA ALA A 111 -2.27 -11.62 11.74
C ALA A 111 -2.38 -11.57 10.21
N LEU A 112 -3.31 -10.78 9.69
CA LEU A 112 -3.46 -10.56 8.25
C LEU A 112 -2.31 -9.74 7.67
N GLN A 113 -1.79 -8.74 8.38
CA GLN A 113 -0.57 -8.03 7.96
C GLN A 113 0.63 -8.98 7.86
N LYS A 114 0.81 -9.85 8.85
CA LYS A 114 1.86 -10.88 8.81
C LYS A 114 1.65 -11.84 7.63
N ALA A 115 0.43 -12.27 7.39
CA ALA A 115 0.09 -13.14 6.25
C ALA A 115 0.33 -12.45 4.91
N ALA A 116 0.07 -11.15 4.79
CA ALA A 116 0.38 -10.37 3.60
C ALA A 116 1.90 -10.30 3.36
N LYS A 117 2.73 -10.15 4.41
CA LYS A 117 4.20 -10.23 4.28
C LYS A 117 4.65 -11.59 3.77
N VAL A 118 4.08 -12.68 4.29
CA VAL A 118 4.38 -14.05 3.79
C VAL A 118 3.97 -14.20 2.32
N ALA A 119 2.81 -13.68 1.92
CA ALA A 119 2.37 -13.71 0.53
C ALA A 119 3.31 -12.92 -0.40
N LEU A 120 3.74 -11.73 0.05
CA LEU A 120 4.74 -10.92 -0.64
C LEU A 120 6.05 -11.68 -0.82
N ASP A 121 6.57 -12.31 0.24
CA ASP A 121 7.80 -13.10 0.20
C ASP A 121 7.74 -14.23 -0.82
N LYS A 122 6.63 -14.96 -0.86
CA LYS A 122 6.40 -16.05 -1.79
C LYS A 122 6.35 -15.56 -3.25
N ARG A 123 5.66 -14.45 -3.53
CA ARG A 123 5.65 -13.82 -4.86
C ARG A 123 7.01 -13.28 -5.26
N PHE A 124 7.72 -12.63 -4.35
CA PHE A 124 9.03 -12.04 -4.60
C PHE A 124 10.08 -13.09 -4.99
N GLY A 125 9.95 -14.31 -4.49
CA GLY A 125 10.86 -15.43 -4.78
C GLY A 125 10.69 -16.03 -6.19
N PHE A 126 9.55 -15.82 -6.85
CA PHE A 126 9.23 -16.56 -8.07
C PHE A 126 9.39 -15.74 -9.34
N ASP A 127 8.63 -14.68 -9.54
CA ASP A 127 8.57 -14.04 -10.83
C ASP A 127 8.94 -12.56 -10.78
N THR A 128 9.89 -12.22 -11.63
CA THR A 128 10.36 -10.86 -11.85
C THR A 128 10.42 -10.52 -13.33
N SER A 129 9.62 -11.19 -14.15
CA SER A 129 9.68 -11.06 -15.61
C SER A 129 8.94 -9.86 -16.16
N SER A 130 8.12 -9.17 -15.36
CA SER A 130 7.39 -7.98 -15.85
C SER A 130 7.68 -6.73 -15.02
N ALA A 131 7.84 -5.59 -15.69
CA ALA A 131 8.00 -4.30 -15.05
C ALA A 131 6.81 -3.97 -14.13
N HIS A 132 5.59 -4.28 -14.57
CA HIS A 132 4.36 -4.17 -13.80
C HIS A 132 4.44 -4.95 -12.48
N GLY A 133 4.81 -6.24 -12.52
CA GLY A 133 4.94 -7.07 -11.33
C GLY A 133 5.97 -6.53 -10.35
N LEU A 134 7.14 -6.10 -10.84
CA LEU A 134 8.20 -5.52 -10.01
C LEU A 134 7.75 -4.25 -9.27
N ILE A 135 7.09 -3.33 -9.97
CA ILE A 135 6.60 -2.09 -9.37
C ILE A 135 5.50 -2.36 -8.33
N HIS A 136 4.57 -3.26 -8.61
CA HIS A 136 3.52 -3.63 -7.64
C HIS A 136 4.11 -4.29 -6.38
N LEU A 137 5.06 -5.21 -6.54
CA LEU A 137 5.78 -5.81 -5.41
C LEU A 137 6.52 -4.76 -4.58
N ALA A 138 7.15 -3.77 -5.24
CA ALA A 138 7.83 -2.69 -4.55
C ALA A 138 6.87 -1.79 -3.76
N LEU A 139 5.71 -1.43 -4.34
CA LEU A 139 4.68 -0.61 -3.69
C LEU A 139 4.07 -1.34 -2.48
N GLN A 140 3.82 -2.64 -2.60
CA GLN A 140 3.33 -3.47 -1.50
C GLN A 140 4.39 -3.64 -0.41
N ALA A 141 5.66 -3.84 -0.79
CA ALA A 141 6.78 -3.87 0.14
C ALA A 141 6.92 -2.55 0.91
N ALA A 142 6.79 -1.41 0.23
CA ALA A 142 6.85 -0.10 0.86
C ALA A 142 5.79 0.06 1.95
N ARG A 143 4.55 -0.31 1.67
CA ARG A 143 3.46 -0.23 2.65
C ARG A 143 3.53 -1.26 3.79
N LEU A 144 4.23 -2.37 3.57
CA LEU A 144 4.51 -3.37 4.61
C LEU A 144 5.79 -3.08 5.39
N GLY A 145 6.47 -1.96 5.11
CA GLY A 145 7.67 -1.53 5.82
C GLY A 145 8.93 -2.34 5.46
N ASP A 146 8.98 -2.96 4.29
CA ASP A 146 10.11 -3.78 3.84
C ASP A 146 11.03 -3.00 2.88
N ALA A 147 11.90 -2.16 3.46
CA ALA A 147 12.84 -1.33 2.72
C ALA A 147 13.83 -2.14 1.85
N ASP A 148 14.21 -3.34 2.30
CA ASP A 148 15.12 -4.20 1.54
C ASP A 148 14.49 -4.73 0.25
N LYS A 149 13.24 -5.17 0.29
CA LYS A 149 12.52 -5.57 -0.92
C LYS A 149 12.25 -4.40 -1.85
N VAL A 150 11.95 -3.23 -1.31
CA VAL A 150 11.84 -2.01 -2.11
C VAL A 150 13.15 -1.75 -2.86
N ARG A 151 14.28 -1.73 -2.16
CA ARG A 151 15.61 -1.54 -2.76
C ARG A 151 15.91 -2.59 -3.83
N GLN A 152 15.68 -3.86 -3.52
CA GLN A 152 15.93 -4.95 -4.47
C GLN A 152 15.08 -4.83 -5.74
N ASN A 153 13.82 -4.43 -5.63
CA ASN A 153 12.95 -4.23 -6.80
C ASN A 153 13.38 -3.02 -7.63
N ILE A 154 13.77 -1.90 -7.01
CA ILE A 154 14.32 -0.74 -7.72
C ILE A 154 15.60 -1.14 -8.49
N GLU A 155 16.49 -1.91 -7.85
CA GLU A 155 17.70 -2.41 -8.50
C GLU A 155 17.38 -3.38 -9.65
N ARG A 156 16.44 -4.30 -9.47
CA ARG A 156 16.01 -5.21 -10.54
C ARG A 156 15.42 -4.42 -11.72
N PHE A 157 14.56 -3.45 -11.44
CA PHE A 157 13.94 -2.61 -12.44
C PHE A 157 14.96 -1.79 -13.23
N SER A 158 15.94 -1.19 -12.55
CA SER A 158 16.95 -0.34 -13.21
C SER A 158 18.08 -1.13 -13.90
N LYS A 159 18.47 -2.30 -13.35
CA LYS A 159 19.62 -3.08 -13.85
C LYS A 159 19.29 -4.15 -14.89
N ARG A 160 18.02 -4.51 -15.08
CA ARG A 160 17.61 -5.65 -15.93
C ARG A 160 16.94 -5.24 -17.24
N ASN A 161 17.32 -4.09 -17.80
CA ASN A 161 16.81 -3.62 -19.08
C ASN A 161 15.28 -3.42 -19.15
N TYR A 162 14.66 -3.02 -18.03
CA TYR A 162 13.28 -2.55 -18.01
C TYR A 162 13.17 -1.05 -18.29
N LEU A 163 14.26 -0.30 -18.06
CA LEU A 163 14.33 1.14 -18.22
C LEU A 163 15.28 1.48 -19.39
N TYR A 164 14.80 2.27 -20.33
CA TYR A 164 15.54 2.75 -21.47
C TYR A 164 15.82 4.25 -21.35
N ASP A 165 16.60 4.78 -22.29
CA ASP A 165 16.87 6.19 -22.39
C ASP A 165 15.58 7.03 -22.40
N GLY A 166 15.61 8.18 -21.74
CA GLY A 166 14.43 9.04 -21.60
C GLY A 166 13.36 8.52 -20.63
N LEU A 167 13.72 7.58 -19.72
CA LEU A 167 12.80 6.98 -18.75
C LEU A 167 11.65 6.18 -19.40
N ILE A 168 11.86 5.65 -20.59
CA ILE A 168 10.91 4.75 -21.23
C ILE A 168 11.03 3.37 -20.61
N THR A 169 9.91 2.75 -20.29
CA THR A 169 9.87 1.43 -19.67
C THR A 169 9.41 0.34 -20.62
N SER A 170 9.98 -0.84 -20.47
CA SER A 170 9.58 -2.05 -21.18
C SER A 170 8.83 -2.99 -20.25
N HIS A 171 7.82 -3.66 -20.77
CA HIS A 171 7.07 -4.67 -20.02
C HIS A 171 7.95 -5.87 -19.63
N GLU A 172 8.83 -6.31 -20.54
CA GLU A 172 9.75 -7.41 -20.32
C GLU A 172 11.21 -6.94 -20.53
N PRO A 173 12.20 -7.58 -19.85
CA PRO A 173 13.60 -7.21 -20.01
C PRO A 173 14.07 -7.35 -21.46
N GLY A 174 14.78 -6.35 -21.95
CA GLY A 174 15.39 -6.40 -23.29
C GLY A 174 14.40 -6.40 -24.45
N ARG A 175 13.11 -6.18 -24.23
CA ARG A 175 12.10 -6.04 -25.27
C ARG A 175 11.59 -4.60 -25.30
N ALA A 176 11.39 -4.07 -26.50
CA ALA A 176 10.86 -2.72 -26.72
C ALA A 176 9.32 -2.68 -26.62
N ILE A 177 8.73 -3.40 -25.65
CA ILE A 177 7.30 -3.34 -25.38
C ILE A 177 7.07 -2.22 -24.39
N PHE A 178 6.54 -1.10 -24.85
CA PHE A 178 6.25 0.05 -24.01
C PHE A 178 5.29 -0.31 -22.86
N ASN A 179 5.61 0.14 -21.65
CA ASN A 179 4.82 -0.11 -20.47
C ASN A 179 4.63 1.18 -19.65
N LEU A 180 3.41 1.71 -19.66
CA LEU A 180 3.05 2.90 -18.88
C LEU A 180 2.94 2.64 -17.38
N ASP A 181 2.52 1.43 -16.99
CA ASP A 181 2.24 1.12 -15.59
C ASP A 181 3.47 1.35 -14.71
N ALA A 182 4.62 0.89 -15.16
CA ALA A 182 5.86 1.00 -14.40
C ALA A 182 6.34 2.45 -14.28
N ILE A 183 6.38 3.20 -15.40
CA ILE A 183 6.93 4.56 -15.35
C ILE A 183 6.02 5.53 -14.60
N LEU A 184 4.70 5.38 -14.71
CA LEU A 184 3.76 6.22 -13.99
C LEU A 184 3.65 5.85 -12.51
N SER A 185 3.91 4.59 -12.15
CA SER A 185 3.88 4.11 -10.76
C SER A 185 5.19 4.37 -10.01
N PHE A 186 6.32 4.57 -10.72
CA PHE A 186 7.61 4.77 -10.07
C PHE A 186 7.67 6.03 -9.18
N PRO A 187 7.15 7.21 -9.58
CA PRO A 187 7.03 8.34 -8.68
C PRO A 187 6.17 8.05 -7.44
N ARG A 188 5.10 7.25 -7.61
CA ARG A 188 4.27 6.83 -6.48
C ARG A 188 5.04 5.95 -5.52
N LEU A 189 5.90 5.05 -5.99
CA LEU A 189 6.76 4.24 -5.14
C LEU A 189 7.67 5.12 -4.26
N LEU A 190 8.29 6.15 -4.83
CA LEU A 190 9.11 7.09 -4.06
C LEU A 190 8.30 7.80 -2.96
N MET A 191 7.06 8.15 -3.24
CA MET A 191 6.16 8.74 -2.24
C MET A 191 5.80 7.75 -1.13
N GLU A 192 5.43 6.51 -1.48
CA GLU A 192 5.07 5.48 -0.50
C GLU A 192 6.24 5.07 0.40
N MET A 193 7.46 5.11 -0.10
CA MET A 193 8.68 4.89 0.70
C MET A 193 8.90 5.98 1.74
N LEU A 194 8.54 7.23 1.40
CA LEU A 194 8.73 8.40 2.25
C LEU A 194 7.61 8.56 3.26
N VAL A 195 6.36 8.39 2.80
CA VAL A 195 5.20 8.72 3.64
C VAL A 195 4.01 7.84 3.24
N PHE A 196 3.47 7.12 4.19
CA PHE A 196 2.16 6.51 4.07
C PHE A 196 1.12 7.37 4.78
N THR A 197 -0.04 7.60 4.15
CA THR A 197 -1.13 8.37 4.76
C THR A 197 -2.48 7.73 4.50
N LYS A 198 -3.33 7.77 5.52
CA LYS A 198 -4.77 7.48 5.45
C LYS A 198 -5.55 8.41 6.37
N SER A 199 -6.86 8.28 6.42
CA SER A 199 -7.68 9.08 7.35
C SER A 199 -7.16 8.98 8.78
N GLY A 200 -6.86 10.12 9.40
CA GLY A 200 -6.39 10.21 10.77
C GLY A 200 -4.97 9.68 11.05
N TYR A 201 -4.18 9.32 10.01
CA TYR A 201 -2.88 8.69 10.23
C TYR A 201 -1.83 9.07 9.20
N ILE A 202 -0.60 9.30 9.66
CA ILE A 202 0.61 9.50 8.85
C ILE A 202 1.74 8.63 9.40
N GLU A 203 2.46 7.90 8.53
CA GLU A 203 3.70 7.20 8.86
C GLU A 203 4.84 7.76 8.00
N PHE A 204 5.91 8.20 8.66
CA PHE A 204 7.08 8.77 8.00
C PHE A 204 8.17 7.72 7.80
N LEU A 205 8.74 7.67 6.61
CA LEU A 205 9.83 6.79 6.20
C LEU A 205 9.53 5.29 6.45
N PRO A 206 8.33 4.78 6.14
CA PRO A 206 7.93 3.40 6.48
C PRO A 206 8.87 2.37 5.84
N ALA A 207 9.44 2.67 4.68
CA ALA A 207 10.32 1.76 3.94
C ALA A 207 11.46 2.49 3.23
N TRP A 208 12.07 3.49 3.89
CA TRP A 208 13.14 4.26 3.28
C TRP A 208 14.45 3.47 3.23
N PRO A 209 15.03 3.19 2.04
CA PRO A 209 16.25 2.40 1.91
C PRO A 209 17.48 3.15 2.40
N VAL A 210 18.42 2.43 3.01
CA VAL A 210 19.68 2.98 3.57
C VAL A 210 20.52 3.74 2.53
N GLY A 211 20.36 3.46 1.24
CA GLY A 211 21.11 4.13 0.15
C GLY A 211 20.81 5.62 -0.07
N PHE A 212 19.81 6.18 0.63
CA PHE A 212 19.41 7.59 0.50
C PHE A 212 19.39 8.27 1.87
N PRO A 213 20.55 8.51 2.48
CA PRO A 213 20.62 8.92 3.90
C PRO A 213 20.01 10.29 4.17
N ASP A 214 20.17 11.24 3.27
CA ASP A 214 19.75 12.62 3.48
C ASP A 214 18.88 13.11 2.32
N GLY A 215 17.90 13.96 2.63
CA GLY A 215 17.10 14.59 1.61
C GLY A 215 15.93 15.40 2.16
N SER A 216 15.20 15.99 1.23
CA SER A 216 13.96 16.71 1.52
C SER A 216 13.02 16.66 0.34
N LEU A 217 11.73 16.71 0.62
CA LEU A 217 10.66 16.86 -0.37
C LEU A 217 9.69 17.91 0.13
N LYS A 218 9.24 18.79 -0.76
CA LYS A 218 8.27 19.85 -0.45
C LYS A 218 7.04 19.72 -1.33
N GLY A 219 5.90 20.12 -0.75
CA GLY A 219 4.65 20.21 -1.49
C GLY A 219 3.98 18.87 -1.79
N MET A 220 4.32 17.80 -1.06
CA MET A 220 3.68 16.49 -1.23
C MET A 220 2.22 16.55 -0.77
N ARG A 221 1.30 16.12 -1.62
CA ARG A 221 -0.11 15.97 -1.22
C ARG A 221 -0.28 14.71 -0.38
N ILE A 222 -0.95 14.86 0.75
CA ILE A 222 -1.27 13.78 1.67
C ILE A 222 -2.78 13.66 1.84
N TYR A 223 -3.24 12.61 2.53
CA TYR A 223 -4.65 12.39 2.82
C TYR A 223 -5.28 13.62 3.49
N GLY A 224 -6.58 13.86 3.29
CA GLY A 224 -7.28 15.07 3.77
C GLY A 224 -7.03 16.31 2.89
N GLY A 225 -6.20 16.22 1.85
CA GLY A 225 -5.88 17.32 0.93
C GLY A 225 -4.84 18.29 1.48
N HIS A 226 -4.22 17.98 2.61
CA HIS A 226 -3.12 18.75 3.18
C HIS A 226 -1.87 18.66 2.32
N THR A 227 -0.91 19.56 2.57
CA THR A 227 0.40 19.55 1.89
C THR A 227 1.50 19.35 2.92
N LEU A 228 2.45 18.48 2.61
CA LEU A 228 3.55 18.09 3.49
C LEU A 228 4.89 18.52 2.91
N ASP A 229 5.72 19.13 3.73
CA ASP A 229 7.15 19.25 3.54
C ASP A 229 7.85 18.32 4.52
N ILE A 230 8.82 17.54 4.06
CA ILE A 230 9.58 16.59 4.88
C ILE A 230 11.08 16.75 4.65
N CYS A 231 11.85 16.59 5.70
CA CYS A 231 13.32 16.51 5.65
C CYS A 231 13.78 15.31 6.48
N TRP A 232 14.73 14.55 5.93
CA TRP A 232 15.38 13.45 6.65
C TRP A 232 16.88 13.57 6.57
N LYS A 233 17.55 13.04 7.59
CA LYS A 233 19.00 13.03 7.71
C LYS A 233 19.47 11.73 8.34
N ALA A 234 20.53 11.14 7.79
CA ALA A 234 21.07 9.84 8.19
C ALA A 234 19.97 8.75 8.22
N GLY A 235 19.05 8.76 7.25
CA GLY A 235 17.94 7.82 7.14
C GLY A 235 16.82 8.00 8.18
N ARG A 236 16.82 9.10 8.93
CA ARG A 236 15.82 9.38 9.99
C ARG A 236 15.10 10.69 9.74
N LEU A 237 13.86 10.75 10.16
CA LEU A 237 13.05 11.97 10.10
C LEU A 237 13.74 13.08 10.90
N GLU A 238 14.04 14.20 10.26
CA GLU A 238 14.65 15.38 10.86
C GLU A 238 13.60 16.44 11.18
N SER A 239 12.71 16.71 10.22
CA SER A 239 11.61 17.66 10.41
C SER A 239 10.50 17.44 9.40
N PHE A 240 9.29 17.89 9.74
CA PHE A 240 8.21 18.04 8.78
C PHE A 240 7.37 19.27 9.07
N THR A 241 6.69 19.75 8.01
CA THR A 241 5.67 20.80 8.10
C THR A 241 4.44 20.34 7.36
N ILE A 242 3.28 20.43 8.01
CA ILE A 242 1.99 20.16 7.36
C ILE A 242 1.24 21.48 7.19
N HIS A 243 0.90 21.83 5.96
CA HIS A 243 0.05 22.94 5.62
C HIS A 243 -1.39 22.45 5.53
N ALA A 244 -2.16 22.74 6.57
CA ALA A 244 -3.50 22.21 6.74
C ALA A 244 -4.55 23.00 5.95
N VAL A 245 -5.43 22.30 5.24
CA VAL A 245 -6.58 22.89 4.53
C VAL A 245 -7.88 22.77 5.33
N ALA A 246 -7.87 22.01 6.43
CA ALA A 246 -8.98 21.81 7.36
C ALA A 246 -8.45 21.54 8.77
N ASP A 247 -9.30 21.69 9.78
CA ASP A 247 -9.03 21.23 11.13
C ASP A 247 -9.12 19.71 11.14
N GLU A 248 -8.07 19.03 11.66
CA GLU A 248 -8.02 17.57 11.77
C GLU A 248 -7.09 17.14 12.91
N THR A 249 -7.41 16.02 13.57
CA THR A 249 -6.51 15.37 14.51
C THR A 249 -5.93 14.14 13.82
N LEU A 250 -4.60 14.02 13.81
CA LEU A 250 -3.87 12.92 13.19
C LEU A 250 -2.98 12.22 14.22
N GLU A 251 -2.88 10.90 14.14
CA GLU A 251 -1.75 10.16 14.72
C GLU A 251 -0.62 10.13 13.70
N TRP A 252 0.62 10.37 14.12
CA TRP A 252 1.78 10.16 13.28
C TRP A 252 2.75 9.17 13.90
N ALA A 253 3.46 8.44 13.06
CA ALA A 253 4.42 7.44 13.47
C ALA A 253 5.74 7.56 12.71
N HIS A 254 6.85 7.27 13.39
CA HIS A 254 8.18 7.11 12.83
C HIS A 254 9.10 6.36 13.79
N ASP A 255 9.76 5.30 13.33
CA ASP A 255 10.79 4.56 14.07
C ASP A 255 10.33 4.15 15.50
N GLY A 256 9.10 3.62 15.60
CA GLY A 256 8.48 3.19 16.85
C GLY A 256 7.88 4.32 17.71
N MET A 257 8.11 5.59 17.38
CA MET A 257 7.42 6.71 18.01
C MET A 257 6.02 6.84 17.42
N LYS A 258 5.07 7.23 18.29
CA LYS A 258 3.71 7.58 17.91
C LYS A 258 3.25 8.77 18.74
N GLU A 259 2.70 9.77 18.09
CA GLU A 259 2.18 10.97 18.74
C GLU A 259 0.94 11.47 17.99
N CYS A 260 0.04 12.14 18.72
CA CYS A 260 -1.08 12.85 18.13
C CYS A 260 -0.70 14.31 17.85
N LEU A 261 -1.21 14.84 16.75
CA LEU A 261 -1.08 16.24 16.41
C LEU A 261 -2.45 16.81 16.02
N GLU A 262 -2.63 18.09 16.30
CA GLU A 262 -3.82 18.83 15.90
C GLU A 262 -3.49 19.81 14.78
N LEU A 263 -4.07 19.60 13.63
CA LEU A 263 -4.02 20.54 12.52
C LEU A 263 -5.09 21.60 12.69
N LYS A 264 -4.73 22.83 12.37
CA LYS A 264 -5.66 23.96 12.27
C LYS A 264 -5.62 24.52 10.86
N LYS A 265 -6.80 24.69 10.26
CA LYS A 265 -6.93 25.25 8.92
C LYS A 265 -6.09 26.53 8.77
N ASP A 266 -5.37 26.60 7.66
CA ASP A 266 -4.52 27.73 7.26
C ASP A 266 -3.37 28.05 8.24
N LYS A 267 -3.09 27.15 9.19
CA LYS A 267 -1.94 27.25 10.10
C LYS A 267 -0.99 26.08 9.85
N PRO A 268 0.29 26.32 9.55
CA PRO A 268 1.26 25.25 9.40
C PRO A 268 1.54 24.62 10.77
N PHE A 269 1.48 23.28 10.82
CA PHE A 269 2.01 22.50 11.93
C PHE A 269 3.46 22.14 11.63
N GLN A 270 4.37 22.36 12.58
CA GLN A 270 5.78 22.07 12.41
C GLN A 270 6.29 21.18 13.53
N TRP A 271 7.04 20.16 13.15
CA TRP A 271 7.77 19.30 14.07
C TRP A 271 9.24 19.24 13.66
N ARG A 272 10.12 19.21 14.63
CA ARG A 272 11.55 19.03 14.42
C ARG A 272 12.12 18.13 15.49
N ARG A 273 13.01 17.22 15.09
CA ARG A 273 13.75 16.37 16.02
C ARG A 273 14.56 17.25 16.96
N GLN A 274 14.42 17.00 18.25
CA GLN A 274 15.32 17.65 19.23
C GLN A 274 16.71 17.03 19.12
N ALA A 275 17.74 17.84 19.16
CA ALA A 275 19.10 17.36 19.23
C ALA A 275 19.27 16.53 20.50
N VAL A 276 19.63 15.25 20.37
CA VAL A 276 19.94 14.41 21.52
C VAL A 276 21.18 14.97 22.17
N GLY A 277 20.99 15.68 23.32
CA GLY A 277 21.95 15.87 24.37
C GLY A 277 23.09 16.86 24.11
N ALA A 278 22.86 18.08 24.52
CA ALA A 278 23.84 18.72 25.38
C ALA A 278 23.36 18.58 26.84
N GLN A 279 23.38 17.39 27.38
CA GLN A 279 23.37 17.22 28.83
C GLN A 279 24.81 17.13 29.31
N MET A 280 25.23 18.26 29.83
CA MET A 280 26.15 18.46 30.93
C MET A 280 27.61 17.98 30.77
N GLN A 281 28.43 18.93 30.53
CA GLN A 281 29.62 19.06 31.41
C GLN A 281 29.29 20.02 32.56
#